data_be48fba41f24eaa7ea280685da7a2748
#
_entry.id   be48fba41f24eaa7ea280685da7a2748
#
_cell.length_a   1.000
_cell.length_b   1.000
_cell.length_c   1.000
_cell.angle_alpha   90.00
_cell.angle_beta   90.00
_cell.angle_gamma   90.00
#
_symmetry.space_group_name_H-M   'P 1'
#
loop_
_entity.id
_entity.type
_entity.pdbx_description
1 polymer ?
#
loop_
_entity_poly.entity_id
_entity_poly.type
_entity_poly.pdbx_seq_one_letter_code
_entity_poly.pdbx_strand_id
1 'polypeptide(L)'
;MFFWSIVLILIGIYSSYIFGKSRIKKLVYSTNLKPKSQYNYHAQYVLSWCLLPALIVYFSWAIFEEQIIQNLILDSFEYVEGAAYDDGLLLAEIRNVANNIDFSDGKSQEIINAAAQYKSLKLTSQISFYISIIIIMVLGSLYAVRKINIQFNAQDTIEKYIKYLLILSLIHI
;
A
#
# COMPACT_ATOMS: atom_id res chain seq x y z
N MET A 1 -3.95 9.51 -8.05
CA MET A 1 -3.29 8.72 -7.00
C MET A 1 -3.27 7.23 -7.31
N PHE A 2 -4.40 6.56 -7.45
CA PHE A 2 -4.51 5.11 -7.67
C PHE A 2 -3.75 4.55 -8.87
N PHE A 3 -3.65 5.27 -9.97
CA PHE A 3 -2.96 4.79 -11.18
C PHE A 3 -1.46 4.51 -10.92
N TRP A 4 -0.74 5.45 -10.33
CA TRP A 4 0.68 5.31 -10.06
C TRP A 4 1.00 4.23 -9.04
N SER A 5 0.13 4.04 -8.03
CA SER A 5 0.30 2.94 -7.06
C SER A 5 0.14 1.57 -7.70
N ILE A 6 -0.81 1.41 -8.62
CA ILE A 6 -1.00 0.18 -9.38
C ILE A 6 0.24 -0.12 -10.24
N VAL A 7 0.76 0.89 -10.95
CA VAL A 7 1.98 0.74 -11.76
C VAL A 7 3.16 0.31 -10.90
N LEU A 8 3.35 0.92 -9.73
CA LEU A 8 4.42 0.57 -8.80
C LEU A 8 4.29 -0.88 -8.30
N ILE A 9 3.08 -1.30 -7.93
CA ILE A 9 2.81 -2.69 -7.51
C ILE A 9 3.11 -3.66 -8.65
N LEU A 10 2.70 -3.37 -9.88
CA LEU A 10 2.98 -4.22 -11.04
C LEU A 10 4.48 -4.38 -11.32
N ILE A 11 5.25 -3.29 -11.22
CA ILE A 11 6.71 -3.33 -11.33
C ILE A 11 7.32 -4.22 -10.24
N GLY A 12 6.83 -4.09 -9.00
CA GLY A 12 7.28 -4.93 -7.89
C GLY A 12 6.95 -6.41 -8.06
N ILE A 13 5.75 -6.73 -8.55
CA ILE A 13 5.34 -8.09 -8.90
C ILE A 13 6.29 -8.68 -9.94
N TYR A 14 6.53 -7.96 -11.03
CA TYR A 14 7.40 -8.42 -12.11
C TYR A 14 8.84 -8.63 -11.64
N SER A 15 9.40 -7.67 -10.90
CA SER A 15 10.76 -7.78 -10.36
C SER A 15 10.88 -8.94 -9.36
N SER A 16 9.94 -9.10 -8.44
CA SER A 16 9.91 -10.20 -7.45
C SER A 16 9.86 -11.57 -8.13
N TYR A 17 9.09 -11.71 -9.20
CA TYR A 17 9.02 -12.94 -9.97
C TYR A 17 10.37 -13.29 -10.60
N ILE A 18 11.04 -12.32 -11.21
CA ILE A 18 12.38 -12.51 -11.81
C ILE A 18 13.40 -12.88 -10.74
N PHE A 19 13.40 -12.17 -9.60
CA PHE A 19 14.33 -12.45 -8.49
C PHE A 19 14.15 -13.86 -7.94
N GLY A 20 12.91 -14.31 -7.70
CA GLY A 20 12.63 -15.66 -7.24
C GLY A 20 13.12 -16.74 -8.22
N LYS A 21 12.84 -16.54 -9.50
CA LYS A 21 13.28 -17.47 -10.55
C LYS A 21 14.80 -17.49 -10.73
N SER A 22 15.46 -16.35 -10.65
CA SER A 22 16.92 -16.22 -10.76
C SER A 22 17.62 -16.86 -9.56
N ARG A 23 17.07 -16.70 -8.35
CA ARG A 23 17.65 -17.27 -7.13
C ARG A 23 17.73 -18.79 -7.20
N ILE A 24 16.62 -19.45 -7.53
CA ILE A 24 16.60 -20.92 -7.61
C ILE A 24 17.48 -21.44 -8.74
N LYS A 25 17.52 -20.75 -9.90
CA LYS A 25 18.43 -21.13 -10.99
C LYS A 25 19.90 -21.07 -10.58
N LYS A 26 20.33 -20.01 -9.86
CA LYS A 26 21.69 -19.90 -9.33
C LYS A 26 22.02 -21.03 -8.36
N LEU A 27 21.09 -21.40 -7.47
CA LEU A 27 21.29 -22.50 -6.53
C LEU A 27 21.46 -23.83 -7.24
N VAL A 28 20.61 -24.12 -8.22
CA VAL A 28 20.70 -25.37 -9.02
C VAL A 28 22.04 -25.44 -9.78
N TYR A 29 22.46 -24.33 -10.39
CA TYR A 29 23.73 -24.27 -11.10
C TYR A 29 24.95 -24.49 -10.18
N SER A 30 24.92 -23.91 -8.97
CA SER A 30 26.03 -24.01 -8.02
C SER A 30 26.15 -25.39 -7.33
N THR A 31 25.03 -26.10 -7.19
CA THR A 31 25.02 -27.40 -6.44
C THR A 31 24.87 -28.61 -7.36
N ASN A 32 24.53 -28.39 -8.63
CA ASN A 32 24.21 -29.44 -9.61
C ASN A 32 23.09 -30.42 -9.17
N LEU A 33 22.21 -29.97 -8.25
CA LEU A 33 21.09 -30.75 -7.72
C LEU A 33 19.78 -30.27 -8.33
N LYS A 34 18.83 -31.21 -8.52
CA LYS A 34 17.47 -30.87 -8.96
C LYS A 34 16.66 -30.27 -7.81
N PRO A 35 15.93 -29.18 -8.01
CA PRO A 35 15.10 -28.59 -7.00
C PRO A 35 13.87 -29.46 -6.76
N LYS A 36 13.35 -29.47 -5.51
CA LYS A 36 12.16 -30.23 -5.12
C LYS A 36 10.89 -29.76 -5.81
N SER A 37 10.80 -28.46 -6.14
CA SER A 37 9.67 -27.84 -6.84
C SER A 37 10.13 -27.16 -8.12
N GLN A 38 9.22 -26.96 -9.08
CA GLN A 38 9.51 -26.25 -10.32
C GLN A 38 9.91 -24.79 -10.05
N TYR A 39 10.74 -24.21 -10.91
CA TYR A 39 11.24 -22.84 -10.80
C TYR A 39 10.13 -21.79 -10.68
N ASN A 40 8.99 -22.02 -11.34
CA ASN A 40 7.87 -21.10 -11.33
C ASN A 40 7.21 -21.01 -9.94
N TYR A 41 7.11 -22.10 -9.18
CA TYR A 41 6.57 -22.07 -7.82
C TYR A 41 7.45 -21.26 -6.86
N HIS A 42 8.77 -21.34 -7.01
CA HIS A 42 9.69 -20.48 -6.24
C HIS A 42 9.50 -19.01 -6.58
N ALA A 43 9.29 -18.68 -7.86
CA ALA A 43 8.99 -17.31 -8.28
C ALA A 43 7.65 -16.82 -7.72
N GLN A 44 6.60 -17.66 -7.78
CA GLN A 44 5.28 -17.35 -7.20
C GLN A 44 5.35 -17.18 -5.68
N TYR A 45 6.19 -17.93 -4.98
CA TYR A 45 6.40 -17.76 -3.55
C TYR A 45 6.96 -16.38 -3.20
N VAL A 46 7.99 -15.92 -3.92
CA VAL A 46 8.54 -14.56 -3.72
C VAL A 46 7.51 -13.49 -4.07
N LEU A 47 6.76 -13.68 -5.16
CA LEU A 47 5.69 -12.80 -5.57
C LEU A 47 4.61 -12.68 -4.48
N SER A 48 4.19 -13.78 -3.88
CA SER A 48 3.17 -13.79 -2.81
C SER A 48 3.63 -12.98 -1.59
N TRP A 49 4.88 -13.12 -1.18
CA TRP A 49 5.47 -12.36 -0.07
C TRP A 49 5.70 -10.88 -0.39
N CYS A 50 5.82 -10.53 -1.66
CA CYS A 50 5.84 -9.15 -2.11
C CYS A 50 4.44 -8.53 -2.15
N LEU A 51 3.48 -9.27 -2.74
CA LEU A 51 2.15 -8.77 -3.07
C LEU A 51 1.23 -8.70 -1.85
N LEU A 52 1.13 -9.78 -1.05
CA LEU A 52 0.14 -9.85 0.03
C LEU A 52 0.32 -8.74 1.08
N PRO A 53 1.52 -8.49 1.64
CA PRO A 53 1.69 -7.40 2.58
C PRO A 53 1.47 -6.02 1.95
N ALA A 54 1.86 -5.84 0.68
CA ALA A 54 1.64 -4.58 -0.03
C ALA A 54 0.15 -4.29 -0.24
N LEU A 55 -0.67 -5.30 -0.54
CA LEU A 55 -2.12 -5.16 -0.64
C LEU A 55 -2.76 -4.80 0.71
N ILE A 56 -2.31 -5.41 1.80
CA ILE A 56 -2.82 -5.09 3.15
C ILE A 56 -2.57 -3.61 3.45
N VAL A 57 -1.36 -3.11 3.21
CA VAL A 57 -1.03 -1.69 3.42
C VAL A 57 -1.84 -0.80 2.48
N TYR A 58 -1.99 -1.19 1.22
CA TYR A 58 -2.78 -0.43 0.24
C TYR A 58 -4.23 -0.25 0.71
N PHE A 59 -4.91 -1.32 1.11
CA PHE A 59 -6.30 -1.26 1.56
C PHE A 59 -6.43 -0.53 2.90
N SER A 60 -5.53 -0.76 3.85
CA SER A 60 -5.52 -0.04 5.13
C SER A 60 -5.38 1.45 4.91
N TRP A 61 -4.45 1.87 4.05
CA TRP A 61 -4.25 3.27 3.73
C TRP A 61 -5.47 3.89 3.05
N ALA A 62 -6.06 3.19 2.07
CA ALA A 62 -7.24 3.66 1.37
C ALA A 62 -8.46 3.90 2.28
N ILE A 63 -8.57 3.12 3.38
CA ILE A 63 -9.66 3.25 4.35
C ILE A 63 -9.38 4.37 5.35
N PHE A 64 -8.15 4.46 5.87
CA PHE A 64 -7.85 5.31 7.02
C PHE A 64 -7.29 6.70 6.67
N GLU A 65 -6.70 6.88 5.46
CA GLU A 65 -6.05 8.14 5.07
C GLU A 65 -6.94 9.36 5.28
N GLU A 66 -8.14 9.32 4.72
CA GLU A 66 -9.04 10.47 4.75
C GLU A 66 -9.53 10.80 6.17
N GLN A 67 -9.83 9.78 6.98
CA GLN A 67 -10.26 9.95 8.36
C GLN A 67 -9.17 10.56 9.24
N ILE A 68 -7.92 10.13 9.06
CA ILE A 68 -6.78 10.67 9.81
C ILE A 68 -6.55 12.14 9.44
N ILE A 69 -6.58 12.48 8.16
CA ILE A 69 -6.37 13.85 7.70
C ILE A 69 -7.49 14.77 8.22
N GLN A 70 -8.76 14.32 8.17
CA GLN A 70 -9.90 15.09 8.66
C GLN A 70 -9.77 15.37 10.16
N ASN A 71 -9.47 14.34 10.97
CA ASN A 71 -9.29 14.51 12.40
C ASN A 71 -8.16 15.49 12.73
N LEU A 72 -7.01 15.39 12.03
CA LEU A 72 -5.89 16.30 12.24
C LEU A 72 -6.24 17.76 11.89
N ILE A 73 -7.06 17.97 10.87
CA ILE A 73 -7.50 19.32 10.51
C ILE A 73 -8.48 19.87 11.57
N LEU A 74 -9.46 19.08 11.99
CA LEU A 74 -10.43 19.49 13.01
C LEU A 74 -9.75 19.78 14.36
N ASP A 75 -8.79 18.96 14.76
CA ASP A 75 -8.03 19.18 16.01
C ASP A 75 -7.16 20.44 15.95
N SER A 76 -6.71 20.84 14.76
CA SER A 76 -5.91 22.06 14.58
C SER A 76 -6.72 23.33 14.38
N PHE A 77 -8.04 23.20 14.18
CA PHE A 77 -8.94 24.32 13.97
C PHE A 77 -9.43 24.83 15.33
N GLU A 78 -8.97 26.02 15.75
CA GLU A 78 -9.51 26.66 16.94
C GLU A 78 -10.95 27.12 16.67
N TYR A 79 -11.91 26.42 17.30
CA TYR A 79 -13.30 26.85 17.24
C TYR A 79 -13.46 28.20 17.93
N VAL A 80 -13.89 29.21 17.19
CA VAL A 80 -14.37 30.44 17.80
C VAL A 80 -15.64 30.11 18.57
N GLU A 81 -15.62 30.22 19.90
CA GLU A 81 -16.78 30.00 20.77
C GLU A 81 -17.98 30.79 20.25
N GLY A 82 -19.02 30.09 19.79
CA GLY A 82 -20.29 30.68 19.35
C GLY A 82 -20.66 30.42 17.88
N ALA A 83 -19.80 29.89 17.03
CA ALA A 83 -20.16 29.48 15.69
C ALA A 83 -20.49 27.98 15.69
N ALA A 84 -21.76 27.63 15.58
CA ALA A 84 -22.21 26.23 15.36
C ALA A 84 -21.86 25.85 13.91
N TYR A 85 -20.56 25.62 13.63
CA TYR A 85 -20.18 25.02 12.37
C TYR A 85 -20.43 23.51 12.45
N ASP A 86 -21.15 22.98 11.47
CA ASP A 86 -21.19 21.54 11.23
C ASP A 86 -19.81 21.12 10.70
N ASP A 87 -19.12 20.25 11.41
CA ASP A 87 -17.79 19.73 11.07
C ASP A 87 -17.73 19.25 9.61
N GLY A 88 -18.82 18.66 9.12
CA GLY A 88 -18.93 18.20 7.75
C GLY A 88 -18.90 19.32 6.71
N LEU A 89 -19.60 20.42 6.99
CA LEU A 89 -19.62 21.61 6.12
C LEU A 89 -18.26 22.31 6.12
N LEU A 90 -17.64 22.46 7.29
CA LEU A 90 -16.31 23.06 7.42
C LEU A 90 -15.26 22.27 6.63
N LEU A 91 -15.24 20.93 6.80
CA LEU A 91 -14.32 20.06 6.05
C LEU A 91 -14.57 20.13 4.55
N ALA A 92 -15.82 20.18 4.11
CA ALA A 92 -16.16 20.33 2.69
C ALA A 92 -15.65 21.66 2.14
N GLU A 93 -15.79 22.75 2.88
CA GLU A 93 -15.31 24.07 2.49
C GLU A 93 -13.77 24.09 2.40
N ILE A 94 -13.07 23.60 3.42
CA ILE A 94 -11.61 23.47 3.44
C ILE A 94 -11.12 22.67 2.22
N ARG A 95 -11.78 21.54 1.92
CA ARG A 95 -11.43 20.67 0.78
C ARG A 95 -11.66 21.36 -0.56
N ASN A 96 -12.76 22.13 -0.71
CA ASN A 96 -13.06 22.87 -1.93
C ASN A 96 -12.02 23.96 -2.18
N VAL A 97 -11.65 24.70 -1.14
CA VAL A 97 -10.57 25.72 -1.23
C VAL A 97 -9.22 25.06 -1.55
N ALA A 98 -8.88 23.94 -0.90
CA ALA A 98 -7.64 23.19 -1.13
C ALA A 98 -7.53 22.67 -2.58
N ASN A 99 -8.65 22.30 -3.20
CA ASN A 99 -8.70 21.82 -4.58
C ASN A 99 -8.87 22.94 -5.62
N ASN A 100 -8.85 24.20 -5.21
CA ASN A 100 -9.09 25.39 -6.06
C ASN A 100 -10.45 25.36 -6.79
N ILE A 101 -11.45 24.65 -6.22
CA ILE A 101 -12.79 24.56 -6.78
C ILE A 101 -13.61 25.81 -6.42
N ASP A 102 -13.32 26.41 -5.26
CA ASP A 102 -13.93 27.64 -4.80
C ASP A 102 -12.91 28.77 -4.66
N PHE A 103 -13.40 29.97 -4.93
CA PHE A 103 -12.57 31.17 -4.87
C PHE A 103 -12.16 31.48 -3.44
N SER A 104 -10.90 31.79 -3.25
CA SER A 104 -10.36 32.32 -1.97
C SER A 104 -10.92 33.72 -1.64
N ASP A 105 -11.54 34.42 -2.62
CA ASP A 105 -12.12 35.73 -2.43
C ASP A 105 -13.33 35.71 -1.50
N GLY A 106 -13.18 36.32 -0.34
CA GLY A 106 -14.24 36.43 0.68
C GLY A 106 -14.22 35.33 1.76
N LYS A 107 -13.26 34.38 1.73
CA LYS A 107 -13.08 33.37 2.77
C LYS A 107 -12.22 33.88 3.93
N SER A 108 -12.47 33.37 5.14
CA SER A 108 -11.66 33.73 6.29
C SER A 108 -10.21 33.23 6.09
N GLN A 109 -9.26 33.95 6.65
CA GLN A 109 -7.83 33.57 6.59
C GLN A 109 -7.58 32.20 7.24
N GLU A 110 -8.39 31.83 8.21
CA GLU A 110 -8.34 30.54 8.90
C GLU A 110 -8.65 29.38 7.95
N ILE A 111 -9.71 29.51 7.12
CA ILE A 111 -10.08 28.50 6.13
C ILE A 111 -8.97 28.35 5.07
N ILE A 112 -8.35 29.45 4.64
CA ILE A 112 -7.25 29.43 3.67
C ILE A 112 -6.03 28.70 4.27
N ASN A 113 -5.70 28.99 5.52
CA ASN A 113 -4.61 28.30 6.22
C ASN A 113 -4.89 26.81 6.42
N ALA A 114 -6.11 26.45 6.83
CA ALA A 114 -6.53 25.07 6.97
C ALA A 114 -6.51 24.32 5.63
N ALA A 115 -6.90 24.96 4.53
CA ALA A 115 -6.83 24.38 3.20
C ALA A 115 -5.37 24.13 2.74
N ALA A 116 -4.47 25.06 3.05
CA ALA A 116 -3.04 24.89 2.79
C ALA A 116 -2.47 23.72 3.62
N GLN A 117 -2.87 23.60 4.88
CA GLN A 117 -2.49 22.50 5.77
C GLN A 117 -3.04 21.16 5.26
N TYR A 118 -4.31 21.10 4.87
CA TYR A 118 -4.92 19.91 4.26
C TYR A 118 -4.12 19.43 3.04
N LYS A 119 -3.76 20.35 2.15
CA LYS A 119 -2.97 20.04 0.95
C LYS A 119 -1.59 19.49 1.31
N SER A 120 -0.91 20.07 2.28
CA SER A 120 0.40 19.62 2.74
C SER A 120 0.32 18.23 3.41
N LEU A 121 -0.67 17.99 4.27
CA LEU A 121 -0.90 16.70 4.90
C LEU A 121 -1.21 15.61 3.86
N LYS A 122 -2.04 15.93 2.87
CA LYS A 122 -2.36 14.98 1.79
C LYS A 122 -1.14 14.63 0.94
N LEU A 123 -0.28 15.59 0.65
CA LEU A 123 0.97 15.37 -0.08
C LEU A 123 1.95 14.51 0.75
N THR A 124 2.11 14.83 2.03
CA THR A 124 2.95 14.06 2.96
C THR A 124 2.44 12.63 3.12
N SER A 125 1.13 12.44 3.26
CA SER A 125 0.46 11.14 3.29
C SER A 125 0.79 10.32 2.04
N GLN A 126 0.66 10.92 0.85
CA GLN A 126 0.96 10.25 -0.41
C GLN A 126 2.42 9.79 -0.51
N ILE A 127 3.36 10.65 -0.14
CA ILE A 127 4.78 10.31 -0.16
C ILE A 127 5.07 9.17 0.83
N SER A 128 4.54 9.25 2.05
CA SER A 128 4.69 8.22 3.08
C SER A 128 4.12 6.88 2.65
N PHE A 129 2.99 6.89 1.96
CA PHE A 129 2.37 5.71 1.39
C PHE A 129 3.26 5.02 0.35
N TYR A 130 3.80 5.77 -0.63
CA TYR A 130 4.68 5.18 -1.63
C TYR A 130 5.96 4.62 -1.03
N ILE A 131 6.56 5.32 -0.08
CA ILE A 131 7.76 4.87 0.63
C ILE A 131 7.44 3.57 1.40
N SER A 132 6.32 3.52 2.12
CA SER A 132 5.90 2.35 2.90
C SER A 132 5.68 1.13 2.01
N ILE A 133 4.99 1.28 0.89
CA ILE A 133 4.79 0.19 -0.09
C ILE A 133 6.13 -0.33 -0.61
N ILE A 134 7.04 0.55 -1.04
CA ILE A 134 8.34 0.14 -1.55
C ILE A 134 9.13 -0.64 -0.49
N ILE A 135 9.19 -0.14 0.73
CA ILE A 135 9.90 -0.80 1.84
C ILE A 135 9.33 -2.20 2.09
N ILE A 136 8.01 -2.32 2.17
CA ILE A 136 7.33 -3.60 2.45
C ILE A 136 7.55 -4.60 1.31
N MET A 137 7.47 -4.16 0.06
CA MET A 137 7.72 -5.02 -1.09
C MET A 137 9.16 -5.52 -1.12
N VAL A 138 10.14 -4.65 -0.82
CA VAL A 138 11.55 -5.02 -0.76
C VAL A 138 11.81 -6.00 0.39
N LEU A 139 11.32 -5.71 1.59
CA LEU A 139 11.49 -6.58 2.76
C LEU A 139 10.83 -7.94 2.57
N GLY A 140 9.61 -7.97 2.04
CA GLY A 140 8.89 -9.21 1.73
C GLY A 140 9.63 -10.06 0.69
N SER A 141 10.12 -9.44 -0.37
CA SER A 141 10.90 -10.12 -1.42
C SER A 141 12.22 -10.66 -0.87
N LEU A 142 12.96 -9.87 -0.08
CA LEU A 142 14.22 -10.29 0.54
C LEU A 142 14.02 -11.45 1.52
N TYR A 143 12.98 -11.37 2.34
CA TYR A 143 12.62 -12.46 3.27
C TYR A 143 12.34 -13.76 2.51
N ALA A 144 11.51 -13.70 1.47
CA ALA A 144 11.15 -14.86 0.67
C ALA A 144 12.36 -15.46 -0.06
N VAL A 145 13.20 -14.62 -0.68
CA VAL A 145 14.42 -15.06 -1.39
C VAL A 145 15.41 -15.75 -0.46
N ARG A 146 15.55 -15.27 0.80
CA ARG A 146 16.41 -15.92 1.80
C ARG A 146 15.93 -17.32 2.18
N LYS A 147 14.62 -17.57 2.13
CA LYS A 147 14.01 -18.86 2.48
C LYS A 147 14.10 -19.88 1.35
N ILE A 148 14.37 -19.46 0.11
CA ILE A 148 14.52 -20.35 -1.04
C ILE A 148 15.81 -21.16 -0.91
N ASN A 149 15.66 -22.49 -0.85
CA ASN A 149 16.71 -23.47 -0.97
C ASN A 149 16.24 -24.63 -1.88
N ILE A 150 17.14 -25.55 -2.22
CA ILE A 150 16.86 -26.66 -3.15
C ILE A 150 15.82 -27.63 -2.59
N GLN A 151 15.81 -27.84 -1.26
CA GLN A 151 14.88 -28.76 -0.58
C GLN A 151 13.54 -28.08 -0.27
N PHE A 152 13.42 -26.75 -0.48
CA PHE A 152 12.22 -26.00 -0.18
C PHE A 152 11.07 -26.42 -1.12
N ASN A 153 9.98 -26.93 -0.54
CA ASN A 153 8.78 -27.28 -1.30
C ASN A 153 7.89 -26.04 -1.51
N ALA A 154 8.22 -25.26 -2.52
CA ALA A 154 7.49 -24.05 -2.87
C ALA A 154 6.07 -24.38 -3.36
N GLN A 155 5.89 -25.52 -4.04
CA GLN A 155 4.59 -25.94 -4.56
C GLN A 155 3.57 -26.14 -3.45
N ASP A 156 3.86 -26.96 -2.43
CA ASP A 156 2.96 -27.19 -1.30
C ASP A 156 2.60 -25.89 -0.57
N THR A 157 3.55 -24.97 -0.49
CA THR A 157 3.32 -23.67 0.17
C THR A 157 2.34 -22.82 -0.63
N ILE A 158 2.49 -22.76 -1.94
CA ILE A 158 1.60 -21.99 -2.83
C ILE A 158 0.21 -22.64 -2.88
N GLU A 159 0.12 -23.96 -2.96
CA GLU A 159 -1.16 -24.68 -2.93
C GLU A 159 -1.93 -24.43 -1.62
N LYS A 160 -1.23 -24.37 -0.48
CA LYS A 160 -1.83 -23.96 0.79
C LYS A 160 -2.36 -22.54 0.76
N TYR A 161 -1.61 -21.58 0.20
CA TYR A 161 -2.06 -20.19 0.08
C TYR A 161 -3.32 -20.09 -0.78
N ILE A 162 -3.34 -20.77 -1.92
CA ILE A 162 -4.51 -20.82 -2.80
C ILE A 162 -5.71 -21.41 -2.05
N LYS A 163 -5.51 -22.52 -1.33
CA LYS A 163 -6.57 -23.15 -0.53
C LYS A 163 -7.13 -22.22 0.53
N TYR A 164 -6.27 -21.49 1.26
CA TYR A 164 -6.73 -20.51 2.26
C TYR A 164 -7.51 -19.34 1.63
N LEU A 165 -7.07 -18.85 0.48
CA LEU A 165 -7.78 -17.80 -0.26
C LEU A 165 -9.15 -18.29 -0.74
N LEU A 166 -9.25 -19.51 -1.24
CA LEU A 166 -10.54 -20.11 -1.66
C LEU A 166 -11.49 -20.28 -0.48
N ILE A 167 -11.00 -20.75 0.68
CA ILE A 167 -11.81 -20.90 1.89
C ILE A 167 -12.31 -19.53 2.36
N LEU A 168 -11.44 -18.51 2.38
CA LEU A 168 -11.81 -17.15 2.76
C LEU A 168 -12.88 -16.58 1.81
N SER A 169 -12.73 -16.80 0.51
CA SER A 169 -13.72 -16.40 -0.50
C SER A 169 -15.07 -17.11 -0.31
N LEU A 170 -15.04 -18.39 0.07
CA LEU A 170 -16.26 -19.17 0.29
C LEU A 170 -17.04 -18.75 1.55
N ILE A 171 -16.33 -18.28 2.59
CA ILE A 171 -16.96 -17.79 3.82
C ILE A 171 -17.66 -16.45 3.61
N HIS A 172 -17.28 -15.70 2.58
CA HIS A 172 -17.87 -14.39 2.26
C HIS A 172 -19.08 -14.42 1.33
N ILE A 173 -19.49 -15.62 0.86
CA ILE A 173 -20.71 -15.85 0.10
C ILE A 173 -21.80 -16.33 1.03
#